data_8c58e6413ef3ab2ee9bcf040460135da
#
_entry.id   8c58e6413ef3ab2ee9bcf040460135da
#
_cell.length_a   1.000
_cell.length_b   1.000
_cell.length_c   1.000
_cell.angle_alpha   90.00
_cell.angle_beta   90.00
_cell.angle_gamma   90.00
#
_symmetry.space_group_name_H-M   'P 1'
#
loop_
_entity.id
_entity.type
_entity.pdbx_description
1 polymer ?
#
loop_
_entity_poly.entity_id
_entity_poly.type
_entity_poly.pdbx_seq_one_letter_code
_entity_poly.pdbx_strand_id
1 'polypeptide(L)'
;MKDLGSLLKQAQAMQQKLQEAQAKLQAQEIEGAAGGGLVQLVLRGNGDIARLNIDESLMKPGEGEIIADLVIAAFADAKRKLDEAQAGMVRDAAGPLAGLPGMPKI
;
A
#
# COMPACT_ATOMS: atom_id res chain seq x y z
N MET A 1 30.46 -24.42 15.15
CA MET A 1 29.71 -23.44 15.95
C MET A 1 29.88 -22.00 15.47
N LYS A 2 30.78 -21.75 14.53
CA LYS A 2 30.92 -20.45 13.90
C LYS A 2 29.65 -20.07 13.11
N ASP A 3 28.87 -21.06 12.71
CA ASP A 3 27.67 -20.82 11.87
C ASP A 3 26.48 -20.29 12.63
N LEU A 4 26.40 -20.52 13.94
CA LEU A 4 25.30 -20.03 14.76
C LEU A 4 25.33 -18.50 14.89
N GLY A 5 26.52 -17.92 15.11
CA GLY A 5 26.65 -16.46 15.16
C GLY A 5 26.33 -15.80 13.83
N SER A 6 26.74 -16.44 12.73
CA SER A 6 26.44 -15.95 11.38
C SER A 6 24.95 -16.04 11.08
N LEU A 7 24.28 -17.13 11.47
CA LEU A 7 22.85 -17.30 11.29
C LEU A 7 22.05 -16.26 12.07
N LEU A 8 22.48 -15.98 13.31
CA LEU A 8 21.83 -14.95 14.13
C LEU A 8 21.97 -13.56 13.51
N LYS A 9 23.15 -13.25 12.99
CA LYS A 9 23.37 -11.96 12.31
C LYS A 9 22.51 -11.84 11.06
N GLN A 10 22.39 -12.93 10.29
CA GLN A 10 21.57 -12.94 9.09
C GLN A 10 20.08 -12.76 9.43
N ALA A 11 19.63 -13.42 10.51
CA ALA A 11 18.25 -13.29 10.95
C ALA A 11 17.94 -11.86 11.42
N GLN A 12 18.87 -11.25 12.16
CA GLN A 12 18.73 -9.86 12.61
C GLN A 12 18.72 -8.89 11.44
N ALA A 13 19.61 -9.12 10.46
CA ALA A 13 19.67 -8.28 9.27
C ALA A 13 18.39 -8.38 8.46
N MET A 14 17.84 -9.58 8.31
CA MET A 14 16.57 -9.78 7.60
C MET A 14 15.43 -9.09 8.34
N GLN A 15 15.37 -9.24 9.66
CA GLN A 15 14.34 -8.58 10.47
C GLN A 15 14.41 -7.06 10.34
N GLN A 16 15.62 -6.51 10.34
CA GLN A 16 15.84 -5.09 10.16
C GLN A 16 15.38 -4.62 8.78
N LYS A 17 15.69 -5.39 7.75
CA LYS A 17 15.24 -5.09 6.39
C LYS A 17 13.73 -5.09 6.25
N LEU A 18 13.06 -6.05 6.92
CA LEU A 18 11.61 -6.11 6.93
C LEU A 18 11.01 -4.88 7.62
N GLN A 19 11.58 -4.48 8.75
CA GLN A 19 11.14 -3.29 9.45
C GLN A 19 11.32 -2.03 8.61
N GLU A 20 12.46 -1.90 7.92
CA GLU A 20 12.72 -0.78 7.02
C GLU A 20 11.74 -0.75 5.85
N ALA A 21 11.46 -1.92 5.27
CA ALA A 21 10.51 -2.04 4.18
C ALA A 21 9.10 -1.64 4.62
N GLN A 22 8.68 -2.08 5.81
CA GLN A 22 7.40 -1.70 6.36
C GLN A 22 7.32 -0.21 6.65
N ALA A 23 8.39 0.37 7.20
CA ALA A 23 8.45 1.80 7.46
C ALA A 23 8.35 2.61 6.17
N LYS A 24 9.02 2.17 5.12
CA LYS A 24 8.94 2.80 3.80
C LYS A 24 7.53 2.72 3.23
N LEU A 25 6.90 1.55 3.36
CA LEU A 25 5.53 1.37 2.88
C LEU A 25 4.56 2.27 3.63
N GLN A 26 4.69 2.35 4.96
CA GLN A 26 3.83 3.21 5.78
C GLN A 26 4.01 4.69 5.45
N ALA A 27 5.22 5.09 5.08
CA ALA A 27 5.53 6.46 4.68
C ALA A 27 5.10 6.76 3.24
N GLN A 28 4.83 5.75 2.45
CA GLN A 28 4.43 5.90 1.06
C GLN A 28 3.06 6.59 0.95
N GLU A 29 2.93 7.45 -0.04
CA GLU A 29 1.66 8.07 -0.38
C GLU A 29 1.15 7.43 -1.67
N ILE A 30 -0.10 6.98 -1.63
CA ILE A 30 -0.73 6.25 -2.73
C ILE A 30 -1.96 7.03 -3.16
N GLU A 31 -1.97 7.46 -4.41
CA GLU A 31 -3.05 8.28 -4.95
C GLU A 31 -4.16 7.41 -5.54
N GLY A 32 -5.40 7.79 -5.22
CA GLY A 32 -6.58 7.26 -5.87
C GLY A 32 -7.42 8.39 -6.41
N ALA A 33 -8.15 8.12 -7.47
CA ALA A 33 -8.99 9.12 -8.12
C ALA A 33 -10.28 8.50 -8.63
N ALA A 34 -11.30 9.33 -8.77
CA ALA A 34 -12.57 8.95 -9.35
C ALA A 34 -13.16 10.14 -10.10
N GLY A 35 -14.08 9.84 -11.03
CA GLY A 35 -14.74 10.86 -11.81
C GLY A 35 -13.81 11.65 -12.72
N GLY A 36 -12.79 11.00 -13.27
CA GLY A 36 -11.84 11.69 -14.15
C GLY A 36 -10.96 12.69 -13.42
N GLY A 37 -10.74 12.49 -12.10
CA GLY A 37 -9.94 13.38 -11.30
C GLY A 37 -10.73 14.43 -10.51
N LEU A 38 -12.05 14.38 -10.58
CA LEU A 38 -12.90 15.29 -9.80
C LEU A 38 -12.77 15.07 -8.30
N VAL A 39 -12.50 13.82 -7.88
CA VAL A 39 -12.16 13.50 -6.51
C VAL A 39 -10.82 12.78 -6.52
N GLN A 40 -9.90 13.29 -5.75
CA GLN A 40 -8.57 12.71 -5.59
C GLN A 40 -8.31 12.47 -4.10
N LEU A 41 -7.69 11.35 -3.80
CA LEU A 41 -7.46 10.93 -2.43
C LEU A 41 -6.06 10.35 -2.33
N VAL A 42 -5.39 10.60 -1.22
CA VAL A 42 -4.07 10.03 -0.96
C VAL A 42 -4.15 9.20 0.31
N LEU A 43 -3.79 7.92 0.19
CA LEU A 43 -3.64 7.03 1.33
C LEU A 43 -2.19 6.91 1.73
N ARG A 44 -1.94 6.82 3.02
CA ARG A 44 -0.65 6.36 3.52
C ARG A 44 -0.60 4.83 3.48
N GLY A 45 0.60 4.30 3.53
CA GLY A 45 0.80 2.85 3.50
C GLY A 45 0.13 2.08 4.63
N ASN A 46 -0.21 2.77 5.73
CA ASN A 46 -0.96 2.17 6.84
C ASN A 46 -2.48 2.19 6.62
N GLY A 47 -2.94 2.73 5.50
CA GLY A 47 -4.37 2.80 5.17
C GLY A 47 -5.06 4.09 5.59
N ASP A 48 -4.36 5.00 6.26
CA ASP A 48 -4.94 6.27 6.65
C ASP A 48 -5.06 7.20 5.46
N ILE A 49 -6.11 8.02 5.46
CA ILE A 49 -6.29 9.06 4.45
C ILE A 49 -5.42 10.26 4.82
N ALA A 50 -4.41 10.55 3.98
CA ALA A 50 -3.55 11.69 4.19
C ALA A 50 -4.16 12.98 3.66
N ARG A 51 -4.82 12.91 2.52
CA ARG A 51 -5.43 14.06 1.86
C ARG A 51 -6.65 13.63 1.06
N LEU A 52 -7.61 14.54 0.95
CA LEU A 52 -8.80 14.36 0.13
C LEU A 52 -9.07 15.69 -0.59
N ASN A 53 -9.12 15.62 -1.90
CA ASN A 53 -9.40 16.78 -2.75
C ASN A 53 -10.68 16.54 -3.53
N ILE A 54 -11.60 17.48 -3.40
CA ILE A 54 -12.87 17.45 -4.14
C ILE A 54 -12.90 18.70 -5.02
N ASP A 55 -13.14 18.51 -6.31
CA ASP A 55 -13.16 19.62 -7.25
C ASP A 55 -14.31 20.59 -6.91
N GLU A 56 -14.06 21.87 -7.08
CA GLU A 56 -15.03 22.91 -6.77
C GLU A 56 -16.32 22.78 -7.58
N SER A 57 -16.23 22.24 -8.77
CA SER A 57 -17.41 22.03 -9.63
C SER A 57 -18.46 21.14 -9.00
N LEU A 58 -18.06 20.30 -8.02
CA LEU A 58 -18.97 19.42 -7.29
C LEU A 58 -19.59 20.09 -6.06
N MET A 59 -19.09 21.25 -5.66
CA MET A 59 -19.55 21.98 -4.47
C MET A 59 -20.82 22.78 -4.76
N LYS A 60 -21.88 22.07 -5.09
CA LYS A 60 -23.19 22.65 -5.38
C LYS A 60 -24.24 21.94 -4.54
N PRO A 61 -25.34 22.63 -4.21
CA PRO A 61 -26.47 21.99 -3.53
C PRO A 61 -26.98 20.79 -4.35
N GLY A 62 -27.28 19.70 -3.68
CA GLY A 62 -27.80 18.50 -4.32
C GLY A 62 -26.76 17.51 -4.84
N GLU A 63 -25.47 17.84 -4.78
CA GLU A 63 -24.40 16.98 -5.31
C GLU A 63 -23.82 16.04 -4.24
N GLY A 64 -24.37 16.02 -3.04
CA GLY A 64 -23.81 15.26 -1.93
C GLY A 64 -23.69 13.77 -2.19
N GLU A 65 -24.68 13.14 -2.84
CA GLU A 65 -24.64 11.72 -3.16
C GLU A 65 -23.53 11.41 -4.18
N ILE A 66 -23.38 12.29 -5.17
CA ILE A 66 -22.34 12.13 -6.19
C ILE A 66 -20.97 12.24 -5.55
N ILE A 67 -20.79 13.22 -4.67
CA ILE A 67 -19.53 13.38 -3.93
C ILE A 67 -19.23 12.14 -3.10
N ALA A 68 -20.22 11.64 -2.37
CA ALA A 68 -20.05 10.45 -1.54
C ALA A 68 -19.64 9.24 -2.37
N ASP A 69 -20.30 9.00 -3.50
CA ASP A 69 -19.99 7.88 -4.37
C ASP A 69 -18.59 8.02 -4.97
N LEU A 70 -18.19 9.21 -5.36
CA LEU A 70 -16.87 9.46 -5.91
C LEU A 70 -15.78 9.31 -4.87
N VAL A 71 -16.02 9.71 -3.62
CA VAL A 71 -15.07 9.49 -2.52
C VAL A 71 -14.86 8.01 -2.27
N ILE A 72 -15.95 7.24 -2.25
CA ILE A 72 -15.86 5.78 -2.08
C ILE A 72 -15.06 5.16 -3.22
N ALA A 73 -15.32 5.58 -4.46
CA ALA A 73 -14.62 5.07 -5.62
C ALA A 73 -13.14 5.45 -5.62
N ALA A 74 -12.82 6.67 -5.22
CA ALA A 74 -11.43 7.13 -5.12
C ALA A 74 -10.68 6.36 -4.04
N PHE A 75 -11.34 6.10 -2.91
CA PHE A 75 -10.75 5.28 -1.84
C PHE A 75 -10.50 3.85 -2.33
N ALA A 76 -11.46 3.26 -3.02
CA ALA A 76 -11.32 1.90 -3.57
C ALA A 76 -10.15 1.82 -4.55
N ASP A 77 -9.97 2.84 -5.38
CA ASP A 77 -8.84 2.92 -6.31
C ASP A 77 -7.50 2.98 -5.57
N ALA A 78 -7.41 3.85 -4.57
CA ALA A 78 -6.20 3.96 -3.75
C ALA A 78 -5.93 2.68 -2.96
N LYS A 79 -6.97 2.07 -2.39
CA LYS A 79 -6.86 0.84 -1.61
C LYS A 79 -6.36 -0.32 -2.47
N ARG A 80 -6.86 -0.43 -3.70
CA ARG A 80 -6.40 -1.45 -4.63
C ARG A 80 -4.90 -1.28 -4.92
N LYS A 81 -4.46 -0.06 -5.16
CA LYS A 81 -3.05 0.23 -5.41
C LYS A 81 -2.19 -0.05 -4.17
N LEU A 82 -2.71 0.26 -2.99
CA LEU A 82 -2.02 -0.06 -1.73
C LEU A 82 -1.87 -1.57 -1.56
N ASP A 83 -2.93 -2.33 -1.80
CA ASP A 83 -2.91 -3.78 -1.70
C ASP A 83 -1.92 -4.38 -2.70
N GLU A 84 -1.86 -3.86 -3.93
CA GLU A 84 -0.88 -4.27 -4.93
C GLU A 84 0.56 -3.96 -4.48
N ALA A 85 0.79 -2.80 -3.87
CA ALA A 85 2.10 -2.43 -3.37
C ALA A 85 2.55 -3.35 -2.24
N GLN A 86 1.64 -3.68 -1.33
CA GLN A 86 1.93 -4.62 -0.24
C GLN A 86 2.20 -6.02 -0.76
N ALA A 87 1.42 -6.49 -1.72
CA ALA A 87 1.63 -7.78 -2.36
C ALA A 87 2.98 -7.84 -3.08
N GLY A 88 3.36 -6.75 -3.75
CA GLY A 88 4.66 -6.64 -4.40
C GLY A 88 5.80 -6.71 -3.42
N MET A 89 5.67 -6.03 -2.28
CA MET A 89 6.67 -6.06 -1.22
C MET A 89 6.87 -7.48 -0.66
N VAL A 90 5.77 -8.19 -0.42
CA VAL A 90 5.81 -9.57 0.07
C VAL A 90 6.48 -10.48 -0.95
N ARG A 91 6.14 -10.34 -2.24
CA ARG A 91 6.77 -11.10 -3.32
C ARG A 91 8.27 -10.85 -3.41
N ASP A 92 8.67 -9.59 -3.30
CA ASP A 92 10.08 -9.21 -3.35
C ASP A 92 10.85 -9.78 -2.16
N ALA A 93 10.26 -9.71 -0.96
CA ALA A 93 10.86 -10.27 0.25
C ALA A 93 10.97 -11.78 0.18
N ALA A 94 10.00 -12.46 -0.45
CA ALA A 94 9.97 -13.92 -0.60
C ALA A 94 10.59 -14.40 -1.92
N GLY A 95 11.13 -13.50 -2.74
CA GLY A 95 11.64 -13.80 -4.07
C GLY A 95 12.55 -15.01 -4.15
N PRO A 96 13.60 -15.10 -3.32
CA PRO A 96 14.50 -16.26 -3.33
C PRO A 96 13.81 -17.54 -2.89
N LEU A 97 12.73 -17.45 -2.11
CA LEU A 97 12.01 -18.60 -1.57
C LEU A 97 10.82 -19.01 -2.45
N ALA A 98 10.38 -18.12 -3.32
CA ALA A 98 9.17 -18.34 -4.14
C ALA A 98 9.35 -19.51 -5.13
N GLY A 99 10.58 -19.86 -5.47
CA GLY A 99 10.87 -20.96 -6.38
C GLY A 99 11.13 -22.29 -5.69
N LEU A 100 11.01 -22.36 -4.36
CA LEU A 100 11.26 -23.60 -3.64
C LEU A 100 10.11 -24.59 -3.81
N PRO A 101 10.42 -25.90 -3.99
CA PRO A 101 9.37 -26.91 -4.07
C PRO A 101 8.54 -26.95 -2.79
N GLY A 102 7.23 -27.11 -2.94
CA GLY A 102 6.32 -27.18 -1.81
C GLY A 102 5.79 -25.85 -1.31
N MET A 103 6.30 -24.74 -1.82
CA MET A 103 5.75 -23.43 -1.50
C MET A 103 4.50 -23.15 -2.32
N PRO A 104 3.43 -22.62 -1.70
CA PRO A 104 2.23 -22.27 -2.45
C PRO A 104 2.54 -21.15 -3.44
N LYS A 105 2.03 -21.31 -4.66
CA LYS A 105 2.09 -20.22 -5.64
C LYS A 105 1.08 -19.15 -5.24
N ILE A 106 1.56 -17.98 -5.09
CA ILE A 106 0.70 -16.83 -4.76
C ILE A 106 0.47 -16.02 -6.01
#